data_a9795255879cd7a1c82d3e4b1ca6122f
#
_entry.id   a9795255879cd7a1c82d3e4b1ca6122f
#
_cell.length_a   1.000
_cell.length_b   1.000
_cell.length_c   1.000
_cell.angle_alpha   90.00
_cell.angle_beta   90.00
_cell.angle_gamma   90.00
#
_symmetry.space_group_name_H-M   'P 1'
#
loop_
_entity.id
_entity.type
_entity.pdbx_description
1 polymer ?
#
loop_
_entity_poly.entity_id
_entity_poly.type
_entity_poly.pdbx_seq_one_letter_code
_entity_poly.pdbx_strand_id
1 'polypeptide(L)'
;MSDQTSLVGGASGPGYAGDVDCKEAWNILERDAAAVLVDVRTVPEWEFVGLPDLSSIGKQTALVQWQIYRGPAQNPEFLSEIEAAGVAKDATVLFLCRSGARSMSAAIAATAAGYSTCYNISGGFEGPPDGDGHRGLVDGWKAGDLPWEQR
;
A
#
# COMPACT_ATOMS: atom_id res chain seq x y z
N MET A 1 -24.41 2.67 -11.76
CA MET A 1 -23.87 2.12 -11.56
C MET A 1 -23.23 1.82 -11.92
N SER A 2 -23.67 2.67 -11.86
CA SER A 2 -23.07 2.35 -11.73
C SER A 2 -22.49 2.41 -12.13
N ASP A 3 -22.95 3.06 -12.04
CA ASP A 3 -22.35 3.01 -12.09
C ASP A 3 -21.89 3.02 -12.30
N GLN A 4 -22.05 3.45 -12.12
CA GLN A 4 -21.49 3.34 -11.99
C GLN A 4 -20.97 3.01 -11.88
N THR A 5 -21.44 3.80 -11.88
CA THR A 5 -20.80 3.51 -11.64
C THR A 5 -20.39 3.25 -11.70
N SER A 6 -20.54 3.80 -11.51
CA SER A 6 -19.92 3.41 -11.39
C SER A 6 -19.61 3.20 -11.55
N LEU A 7 -19.72 3.87 -11.57
CA LEU A 7 -19.13 3.48 -11.56
C LEU A 7 -18.87 3.03 -11.55
N VAL A 8 -19.09 3.59 -11.43
CA VAL A 8 -18.63 3.04 -11.27
C VAL A 8 -18.22 2.83 -11.46
N GLY A 9 -18.27 3.37 -11.46
CA GLY A 9 -17.68 3.10 -11.33
C GLY A 9 -17.36 3.37 -11.79
N GLY A 10 -17.57 3.77 -11.98
CA GLY A 10 -17.29 3.99 -12.11
C GLY A 10 -16.99 4.57 -12.67
N ALA A 11 -17.32 4.47 -12.85
CA ALA A 11 -16.97 5.13 -13.21
C ALA A 11 -16.27 5.95 -13.38
N SER A 12 -16.34 6.48 -13.48
CA SER A 12 -15.68 7.75 -13.41
C SER A 12 -14.76 7.92 -12.21
N GLY A 13 -14.35 6.90 -11.55
CA GLY A 13 -13.41 6.99 -10.45
C GLY A 13 -12.01 6.66 -10.91
N PRO A 14 -10.97 6.80 -10.06
CA PRO A 14 -9.58 6.51 -10.42
C PRO A 14 -9.29 5.02 -10.58
N GLY A 15 -10.26 4.14 -10.41
CA GLY A 15 -10.08 2.70 -10.53
C GLY A 15 -9.66 2.03 -9.22
N TYR A 16 -9.74 2.74 -8.11
CA TYR A 16 -9.48 2.25 -6.76
C TYR A 16 -10.22 3.16 -5.77
N ALA A 17 -10.22 2.81 -4.47
CA ALA A 17 -11.03 3.52 -3.48
C ALA A 17 -10.56 4.95 -3.22
N GLY A 18 -9.29 5.23 -3.45
CA GLY A 18 -8.74 6.57 -3.28
C GLY A 18 -7.43 6.57 -2.53
N ASP A 19 -6.92 7.77 -2.28
CA ASP A 19 -5.67 7.96 -1.52
C ASP A 19 -5.99 8.26 -0.07
N VAL A 20 -5.15 7.73 0.83
CA VAL A 20 -5.16 8.11 2.25
C VAL A 20 -3.74 8.45 2.64
N ASP A 21 -3.57 9.32 3.63
CA ASP A 21 -2.23 9.55 4.17
C ASP A 21 -1.86 8.44 5.17
N CYS A 22 -0.60 8.45 5.61
CA CYS A 22 -0.11 7.40 6.49
C CYS A 22 -0.83 7.37 7.83
N LYS A 23 -1.17 8.53 8.37
CA LYS A 23 -1.88 8.62 9.65
C LYS A 23 -3.27 8.04 9.54
N GLU A 24 -3.97 8.35 8.48
CA GLU A 24 -5.30 7.80 8.24
C GLU A 24 -5.23 6.29 8.00
N ALA A 25 -4.21 5.83 7.27
CA ALA A 25 -3.98 4.40 7.07
C ALA A 25 -3.79 3.68 8.41
N TRP A 26 -2.98 4.25 9.30
CA TRP A 26 -2.78 3.69 10.63
C TRP A 26 -4.10 3.60 11.40
N ASN A 27 -4.91 4.66 11.35
CA ASN A 27 -6.20 4.67 12.04
C ASN A 27 -7.14 3.59 11.52
N ILE A 28 -7.17 3.39 10.19
CA ILE A 28 -7.98 2.32 9.58
C ILE A 28 -7.50 0.96 10.07
N LEU A 29 -6.19 0.72 10.05
CA LEU A 29 -5.61 -0.55 10.48
C LEU A 29 -5.90 -0.83 11.96
N GLU A 30 -5.88 0.21 12.77
CA GLU A 30 -6.10 0.07 14.21
C GLU A 30 -7.56 -0.25 14.52
N ARG A 31 -8.51 0.40 13.86
CA ARG A 31 -9.93 0.25 14.19
C ARG A 31 -10.64 -0.86 13.43
N ASP A 32 -10.09 -1.32 12.30
CA ASP A 32 -10.72 -2.35 11.47
C ASP A 32 -9.88 -3.63 11.55
N ALA A 33 -10.39 -4.63 12.28
CA ALA A 33 -9.67 -5.87 12.51
C ALA A 33 -9.36 -6.62 11.21
N ALA A 34 -10.16 -6.43 10.16
CA ALA A 34 -9.99 -7.11 8.88
C ALA A 34 -9.11 -6.33 7.89
N ALA A 35 -8.77 -5.07 8.20
CA ALA A 35 -7.96 -4.27 7.29
C ALA A 35 -6.52 -4.81 7.21
N VAL A 36 -5.95 -4.76 6.01
CA VAL A 36 -4.63 -5.33 5.71
C VAL A 36 -3.74 -4.27 5.08
N LEU A 37 -2.50 -4.19 5.53
CA LEU A 37 -1.46 -3.38 4.91
C LEU A 37 -0.61 -4.27 4.01
N VAL A 38 -0.51 -3.92 2.74
CA VAL A 38 0.34 -4.62 1.76
C VAL A 38 1.46 -3.68 1.34
N ASP A 39 2.70 -4.05 1.66
CA ASP A 39 3.89 -3.31 1.26
C ASP A 39 4.36 -3.87 -0.08
N VAL A 40 4.26 -3.06 -1.13
CA VAL A 40 4.55 -3.50 -2.50
C VAL A 40 5.93 -3.08 -2.97
N ARG A 41 6.81 -2.68 -2.04
CA ARG A 41 8.19 -2.36 -2.36
C ARG A 41 8.97 -3.63 -2.70
N THR A 42 10.28 -3.48 -2.89
CA THR A 42 11.16 -4.61 -3.23
C THR A 42 11.87 -5.16 -1.99
N VAL A 43 12.40 -6.37 -2.10
CA VAL A 43 13.14 -7.01 -1.02
C VAL A 43 14.28 -6.13 -0.49
N PRO A 44 15.14 -5.51 -1.33
CA PRO A 44 16.18 -4.63 -0.79
C PRO A 44 15.64 -3.45 0.02
N GLU A 45 14.49 -2.89 -0.35
CA GLU A 45 13.90 -1.81 0.42
C GLU A 45 13.47 -2.30 1.80
N TRP A 46 12.89 -3.49 1.87
CA TRP A 46 12.49 -4.08 3.16
C TRP A 46 13.69 -4.33 4.06
N GLU A 47 14.80 -4.80 3.49
CA GLU A 47 15.98 -5.16 4.28
C GLU A 47 16.80 -3.95 4.68
N PHE A 48 16.96 -2.96 3.80
CA PHE A 48 17.89 -1.86 4.02
C PHE A 48 17.22 -0.57 4.48
N VAL A 49 15.97 -0.34 4.12
CA VAL A 49 15.25 0.88 4.51
C VAL A 49 14.39 0.65 5.75
N GLY A 50 13.79 -0.52 5.86
CA GLY A 50 12.95 -0.87 6.98
C GLY A 50 11.54 -1.25 6.56
N LEU A 51 10.72 -1.61 7.54
CA LEU A 51 9.35 -2.10 7.36
C LEU A 51 8.42 -1.39 8.34
N PRO A 52 7.15 -1.18 7.97
CA PRO A 52 6.15 -0.80 8.97
C PRO A 52 6.04 -1.88 10.03
N ASP A 53 5.91 -1.46 11.28
CA ASP A 53 5.76 -2.36 12.42
C ASP A 53 4.34 -2.25 12.97
N LEU A 54 3.52 -3.26 12.71
CA LEU A 54 2.12 -3.31 13.14
C LEU A 54 1.91 -4.17 14.38
N SER A 55 2.99 -4.56 15.06
CA SER A 55 2.90 -5.48 16.19
C SER A 55 2.07 -4.91 17.34
N SER A 56 2.12 -3.59 17.55
CA SER A 56 1.37 -2.96 18.63
C SER A 56 -0.14 -3.02 18.44
N ILE A 57 -0.61 -3.25 17.22
CA ILE A 57 -2.03 -3.42 16.93
C ILE A 57 -2.37 -4.86 16.52
N GLY A 58 -1.44 -5.80 16.77
CA GLY A 58 -1.68 -7.22 16.56
C GLY A 58 -1.74 -7.66 15.11
N LYS A 59 -1.10 -6.92 14.21
CA LYS A 59 -1.12 -7.22 12.78
C LYS A 59 0.29 -7.44 12.23
N GLN A 60 0.35 -8.03 11.03
CA GLN A 60 1.59 -8.15 10.26
C GLN A 60 1.38 -7.52 8.90
N THR A 61 2.41 -6.85 8.40
CA THR A 61 2.42 -6.30 7.05
C THR A 61 2.60 -7.45 6.04
N ALA A 62 1.74 -7.51 5.03
CA ALA A 62 1.94 -8.45 3.94
C ALA A 62 2.98 -7.87 2.97
N LEU A 63 3.97 -8.68 2.60
CA LEU A 63 5.09 -8.25 1.76
C LEU A 63 4.95 -8.90 0.39
N VAL A 64 4.51 -8.12 -0.61
CA VAL A 64 4.29 -8.63 -1.96
C VAL A 64 4.79 -7.59 -2.96
N GLN A 65 5.88 -7.89 -3.67
CA GLN A 65 6.48 -6.95 -4.60
C GLN A 65 5.55 -6.66 -5.78
N TRP A 66 5.39 -5.35 -6.11
CA TRP A 66 4.74 -4.93 -7.34
C TRP A 66 5.70 -5.10 -8.53
N GLN A 67 6.97 -4.71 -8.33
CA GLN A 67 8.02 -4.88 -9.32
C GLN A 67 9.06 -5.85 -8.76
N ILE A 68 9.58 -6.72 -9.62
CA ILE A 68 10.60 -7.66 -9.21
C ILE A 68 11.98 -6.98 -9.24
N TYR A 69 12.70 -7.03 -8.15
CA TYR A 69 14.10 -6.67 -8.14
C TYR A 69 14.86 -7.77 -8.93
N ARG A 70 15.59 -7.42 -9.90
CA ARG A 70 16.26 -6.24 -10.42
C ARG A 70 15.60 -5.76 -11.70
N GLY A 71 15.13 -4.58 -11.70
CA GLY A 71 14.61 -3.99 -12.88
C GLY A 71 13.18 -3.50 -12.67
N PRO A 72 12.64 -2.84 -13.67
CA PRO A 72 11.31 -2.24 -13.56
C PRO A 72 10.17 -3.21 -13.92
N ALA A 73 10.47 -4.49 -14.19
CA ALA A 73 9.43 -5.42 -14.62
C ALA A 73 8.40 -5.65 -13.52
N GLN A 74 7.12 -5.54 -13.89
CA GLN A 74 6.04 -5.82 -12.99
C GLN A 74 6.05 -7.31 -12.60
N ASN A 75 5.71 -7.60 -11.36
CA ASN A 75 5.63 -8.97 -10.87
C ASN A 75 4.38 -9.64 -11.45
N PRO A 76 4.51 -10.62 -12.35
CA PRO A 76 3.33 -11.27 -12.96
C PRO A 76 2.52 -12.10 -11.98
N GLU A 77 3.10 -12.43 -10.80
CA GLU A 77 2.43 -13.21 -9.77
C GLU A 77 1.83 -12.35 -8.66
N PHE A 78 1.78 -11.01 -8.86
CA PHE A 78 1.37 -10.07 -7.81
C PHE A 78 0.00 -10.46 -7.21
N LEU A 79 -1.00 -10.66 -8.06
CA LEU A 79 -2.36 -10.95 -7.59
C LEU A 79 -2.46 -12.33 -6.93
N SER A 80 -1.75 -13.33 -7.46
CA SER A 80 -1.75 -14.65 -6.84
C SER A 80 -1.00 -14.64 -5.51
N GLU A 81 0.02 -13.82 -5.37
CA GLU A 81 0.75 -13.70 -4.11
C GLU A 81 -0.08 -12.98 -3.04
N ILE A 82 -0.88 -11.98 -3.43
CA ILE A 82 -1.82 -11.34 -2.49
C ILE A 82 -2.83 -12.36 -1.98
N GLU A 83 -3.38 -13.16 -2.88
CA GLU A 83 -4.33 -14.20 -2.49
C GLU A 83 -3.68 -15.22 -1.57
N ALA A 84 -2.46 -15.65 -1.89
CA ALA A 84 -1.71 -16.62 -1.07
C ALA A 84 -1.36 -16.04 0.31
N ALA A 85 -1.24 -14.72 0.42
CA ALA A 85 -0.99 -14.06 1.69
C ALA A 85 -2.24 -14.00 2.58
N GLY A 86 -3.39 -14.47 2.09
CA GLY A 86 -4.62 -14.52 2.86
C GLY A 86 -5.43 -13.23 2.84
N VAL A 87 -5.17 -12.34 1.90
CA VAL A 87 -5.92 -11.08 1.79
C VAL A 87 -7.30 -11.37 1.19
N ALA A 88 -8.35 -11.15 1.97
CA ALA A 88 -9.72 -11.41 1.53
C ALA A 88 -10.21 -10.30 0.59
N LYS A 89 -11.05 -10.67 -0.38
CA LYS A 89 -11.53 -9.71 -1.38
C LYS A 89 -12.49 -8.68 -0.82
N ASP A 90 -13.11 -8.96 0.32
CA ASP A 90 -14.01 -8.01 0.98
C ASP A 90 -13.32 -7.19 2.08
N ALA A 91 -12.03 -7.41 2.31
CA ALA A 91 -11.28 -6.64 3.29
C ALA A 91 -10.89 -5.27 2.73
N THR A 92 -10.69 -4.31 3.63
CA THR A 92 -10.06 -3.04 3.27
C THR A 92 -8.56 -3.29 3.13
N VAL A 93 -8.01 -3.00 1.96
CA VAL A 93 -6.60 -3.24 1.66
C VAL A 93 -5.91 -1.90 1.42
N LEU A 94 -4.80 -1.68 2.11
CA LEU A 94 -4.01 -0.45 2.02
C LEU A 94 -2.66 -0.80 1.42
N PHE A 95 -2.32 -0.17 0.30
CA PHE A 95 -1.08 -0.46 -0.42
C PHE A 95 -0.05 0.62 -0.15
N LEU A 96 1.17 0.20 0.18
CA LEU A 96 2.28 1.06 0.55
C LEU A 96 3.48 0.81 -0.35
N CYS A 97 4.06 1.90 -0.88
CA CYS A 97 5.36 1.81 -1.54
C CYS A 97 6.28 2.92 -1.01
N ARG A 98 7.28 3.34 -1.76
CA ARG A 98 8.22 4.35 -1.27
C ARG A 98 7.57 5.73 -1.15
N SER A 99 6.84 6.15 -2.19
CA SER A 99 6.26 7.50 -2.23
C SER A 99 4.89 7.58 -2.90
N GLY A 100 4.27 6.44 -3.23
CA GLY A 100 2.87 6.39 -3.65
C GLY A 100 2.60 5.93 -5.08
N ALA A 101 3.60 5.87 -5.97
CA ALA A 101 3.34 5.57 -7.39
C ALA A 101 3.08 4.08 -7.65
N ARG A 102 3.95 3.20 -7.15
CA ARG A 102 3.79 1.75 -7.34
C ARG A 102 2.54 1.23 -6.63
N SER A 103 2.27 1.76 -5.44
CA SER A 103 1.13 1.36 -4.63
C SER A 103 -0.19 1.79 -5.26
N MET A 104 -0.22 2.94 -5.97
CA MET A 104 -1.40 3.34 -6.73
C MET A 104 -1.68 2.33 -7.84
N SER A 105 -0.66 1.93 -8.60
CA SER A 105 -0.82 0.93 -9.64
C SER A 105 -1.29 -0.40 -9.08
N ALA A 106 -0.76 -0.80 -7.92
CA ALA A 106 -1.17 -2.02 -7.24
C ALA A 106 -2.63 -1.96 -6.80
N ALA A 107 -3.06 -0.82 -6.25
CA ALA A 107 -4.46 -0.64 -5.83
C ALA A 107 -5.42 -0.74 -7.01
N ILE A 108 -5.05 -0.16 -8.15
CA ILE A 108 -5.86 -0.24 -9.37
C ILE A 108 -5.97 -1.69 -9.84
N ALA A 109 -4.84 -2.40 -9.88
CA ALA A 109 -4.83 -3.80 -10.34
C ALA A 109 -5.66 -4.70 -9.42
N ALA A 110 -5.55 -4.51 -8.12
CA ALA A 110 -6.32 -5.30 -7.15
C ALA A 110 -7.82 -5.01 -7.26
N THR A 111 -8.18 -3.73 -7.43
CA THR A 111 -9.57 -3.35 -7.63
C THR A 111 -10.16 -4.03 -8.88
N ALA A 112 -9.41 -4.03 -9.97
CA ALA A 112 -9.85 -4.68 -11.21
C ALA A 112 -9.99 -6.20 -11.03
N ALA A 113 -9.25 -6.79 -10.10
CA ALA A 113 -9.30 -8.23 -9.83
C ALA A 113 -10.40 -8.61 -8.84
N GLY A 114 -11.19 -7.65 -8.34
CA GLY A 114 -12.34 -7.93 -7.48
C GLY A 114 -12.15 -7.64 -6.01
N TYR A 115 -11.03 -7.05 -5.59
CA TYR A 115 -10.87 -6.58 -4.22
C TYR A 115 -11.71 -5.31 -4.06
N SER A 116 -12.64 -5.31 -3.09
CA SER A 116 -13.71 -4.33 -3.06
C SER A 116 -13.29 -2.94 -2.58
N THR A 117 -12.26 -2.85 -1.74
CA THR A 117 -11.85 -1.57 -1.14
C THR A 117 -10.32 -1.52 -1.06
N CYS A 118 -9.71 -0.86 -2.04
CA CYS A 118 -8.25 -0.74 -2.14
C CYS A 118 -7.86 0.72 -2.09
N TYR A 119 -7.10 1.10 -1.06
CA TYR A 119 -6.57 2.44 -0.91
C TYR A 119 -5.08 2.48 -1.25
N ASN A 120 -4.65 3.62 -1.77
CA ASN A 120 -3.24 3.94 -1.93
C ASN A 120 -2.80 4.82 -0.76
N ILE A 121 -1.67 4.49 -0.13
CA ILE A 121 -1.09 5.36 0.89
C ILE A 121 -0.19 6.35 0.16
N SER A 122 -0.70 7.57 -0.03
CA SER A 122 -0.11 8.54 -0.94
C SER A 122 1.29 9.00 -0.53
N GLY A 123 1.56 9.09 0.77
CA GLY A 123 2.88 9.49 1.25
C GLY A 123 3.94 8.40 1.17
N GLY A 124 3.51 7.13 1.19
CA GLY A 124 4.42 6.00 1.16
C GLY A 124 5.23 5.85 2.44
N PHE A 125 6.25 4.99 2.39
CA PHE A 125 7.09 4.73 3.56
C PHE A 125 8.10 5.83 3.80
N GLU A 126 8.72 6.34 2.75
CA GLU A 126 9.77 7.37 2.82
C GLU A 126 9.30 8.75 2.40
N GLY A 127 8.23 8.82 1.60
CA GLY A 127 7.75 10.07 1.07
C GLY A 127 8.65 10.66 -0.01
N PRO A 128 8.36 11.89 -0.43
CA PRO A 128 9.18 12.57 -1.42
C PRO A 128 10.51 13.05 -0.81
N PRO A 129 11.53 13.30 -1.64
CA PRO A 129 12.76 13.90 -1.13
C PRO A 129 12.52 15.35 -0.68
N ASP A 130 13.28 15.81 0.30
CA ASP A 130 13.28 17.21 0.73
C ASP A 130 14.17 18.06 -0.21
N GLY A 131 14.39 19.32 0.16
CA GLY A 131 15.19 20.24 -0.65
C GLY A 131 16.65 19.82 -0.83
N ASP A 132 17.15 18.95 0.03
CA ASP A 132 18.51 18.41 -0.04
C ASP A 132 18.56 17.01 -0.64
N GLY A 133 17.43 16.50 -1.14
CA GLY A 133 17.36 15.19 -1.75
C GLY A 133 17.23 14.04 -0.77
N HIS A 134 16.90 14.31 0.50
CA HIS A 134 16.74 13.27 1.52
C HIS A 134 15.26 12.89 1.66
N ARG A 135 14.99 11.60 1.82
CA ARG A 135 13.64 11.08 2.07
C ARG A 135 13.43 10.79 3.54
N GLY A 136 12.15 10.63 3.92
CA GLY A 136 11.79 10.28 5.30
C GLY A 136 11.65 11.49 6.22
N LEU A 137 11.69 12.71 5.68
CA LEU A 137 11.66 13.93 6.48
C LEU A 137 10.47 14.82 6.18
N VAL A 138 9.88 14.72 4.99
CA VAL A 138 8.81 15.64 4.55
C VAL A 138 7.44 15.02 4.78
N ASP A 139 7.26 13.76 4.35
CA ASP A 139 5.97 13.09 4.40
C ASP A 139 6.21 11.58 4.45
N GLY A 140 5.16 10.82 4.70
CA GLY A 140 5.22 9.37 4.68
C GLY A 140 5.24 8.76 6.08
N TRP A 141 5.38 7.43 6.10
CA TRP A 141 5.31 6.63 7.33
C TRP A 141 6.39 7.04 8.34
N LYS A 142 7.62 7.17 7.88
CA LYS A 142 8.74 7.56 8.75
C LYS A 142 8.61 8.99 9.25
N ALA A 143 8.30 9.93 8.37
CA ALA A 143 8.18 11.33 8.75
C ALA A 143 7.02 11.57 9.73
N GLY A 144 5.98 10.72 9.66
CA GLY A 144 4.83 10.79 10.54
C GLY A 144 5.04 10.09 11.89
N ASP A 145 6.23 9.62 12.17
CA ASP A 145 6.59 8.91 13.40
C ASP A 145 5.73 7.67 13.66
N LEU A 146 5.26 7.03 12.60
CA LEU A 146 4.54 5.77 12.75
C LEU A 146 5.53 4.63 12.97
N PRO A 147 5.14 3.57 13.69
CA PRO A 147 6.07 2.50 14.05
C PRO A 147 6.67 1.80 12.83
N TRP A 148 7.98 1.62 12.85
CA TRP A 148 8.69 0.88 11.82
C TRP A 148 9.91 0.20 12.43
N GLU A 149 10.42 -0.83 11.75
CA GLU A 149 11.58 -1.57 12.20
C GLU A 149 12.56 -1.77 11.06
N GLN A 150 13.81 -2.05 11.39
CA GLN A 150 14.86 -2.36 10.44
C GLN A 150 15.43 -3.72 10.80
N ARG A 151 15.59 -4.57 9.78
CA ARG A 151 16.11 -5.92 9.97
C ARG A 151 17.59 -6.02 9.69
#